data_bb9e6843982e1a2f3b1d87e1ab998d36
#
_entry.id   bb9e6843982e1a2f3b1d87e1ab998d36
#
_cell.length_a   1.000
_cell.length_b   1.000
_cell.length_c   1.000
_cell.angle_alpha   90.00
_cell.angle_beta   90.00
_cell.angle_gamma   90.00
#
_symmetry.space_group_name_H-M   'P 1'
#
loop_
_entity.id
_entity.type
_entity.pdbx_description
1 polymer ?
#
loop_
_entity_poly.entity_id
_entity_poly.type
_entity_poly.pdbx_seq_one_letter_code
_entity_poly.pdbx_strand_id
1 'polypeptide(L)'
;MTNAVIETLMTRRSVRAFQEKAIPADQLQAILETARFAPSGMGRQTWKFTAVTNREKIQKLAAAISKELGREGYNMYQPEVLIIPSNDVESPFGKEDNACALENIFIAAWSFGIGSVWINQLQGICDRPAIREILDSFGIPKNHVVYGMAALDYPAQEPKKNVEKIGEVAVVE
;
A
#
# COMPACT_ATOMS: atom_id res chain seq x y z
N MET A 1 6.84 -26.54 -11.21
CA MET A 1 5.46 -26.76 -10.70
C MET A 1 4.91 -25.42 -10.28
N THR A 2 3.76 -24.99 -10.81
CA THR A 2 3.11 -23.71 -10.48
C THR A 2 1.72 -23.97 -9.93
N ASN A 3 1.24 -23.06 -9.09
CA ASN A 3 -0.15 -22.99 -8.63
C ASN A 3 -0.60 -21.52 -8.67
N ALA A 4 -1.88 -21.26 -8.40
CA ALA A 4 -2.45 -19.91 -8.49
C ALA A 4 -1.71 -18.88 -7.61
N VAL A 5 -1.23 -19.27 -6.44
CA VAL A 5 -0.48 -18.38 -5.53
C VAL A 5 0.88 -18.01 -6.15
N ILE A 6 1.64 -19.00 -6.60
CA ILE A 6 2.94 -18.78 -7.24
C ILE A 6 2.78 -17.93 -8.51
N GLU A 7 1.76 -18.21 -9.31
CA GLU A 7 1.47 -17.44 -10.51
C GLU A 7 1.16 -15.97 -10.19
N THR A 8 0.31 -15.71 -9.19
CA THR A 8 0.00 -14.35 -8.73
C THR A 8 1.26 -13.60 -8.28
N LEU A 9 2.11 -14.24 -7.46
CA LEU A 9 3.38 -13.67 -7.01
C LEU A 9 4.32 -13.32 -8.18
N MET A 10 4.44 -14.21 -9.17
CA MET A 10 5.36 -14.04 -10.30
C MET A 10 4.85 -13.04 -11.34
N THR A 11 3.52 -12.87 -11.46
CA THR A 11 2.90 -11.99 -12.46
C THR A 11 2.56 -10.59 -11.95
N ARG A 12 2.43 -10.41 -10.62
CA ARG A 12 2.16 -9.11 -10.03
C ARG A 12 3.16 -8.03 -10.48
N ARG A 13 2.63 -6.85 -10.77
CA ARG A 13 3.43 -5.68 -11.18
C ARG A 13 3.00 -4.42 -10.42
N SER A 14 3.93 -3.48 -10.27
CA SER A 14 3.60 -2.13 -9.82
C SER A 14 2.93 -1.35 -10.94
N VAL A 15 1.68 -0.96 -10.73
CA VAL A 15 0.84 -0.22 -11.68
C VAL A 15 0.80 1.25 -11.27
N ARG A 16 1.06 2.16 -12.23
CA ARG A 16 1.14 3.62 -12.00
C ARG A 16 0.25 4.42 -12.96
N ALA A 17 -0.56 3.73 -13.76
CA ALA A 17 -1.59 4.33 -14.62
C ALA A 17 -2.88 3.54 -14.40
N PHE A 18 -3.93 4.23 -14.01
CA PHE A 18 -5.18 3.65 -13.53
C PHE A 18 -6.36 4.02 -14.41
N GLN A 19 -7.44 3.23 -14.34
CA GLN A 19 -8.66 3.40 -15.15
C GLN A 19 -9.69 4.35 -14.53
N GLU A 20 -9.53 4.77 -13.28
CA GLU A 20 -10.56 5.49 -12.51
C GLU A 20 -11.86 4.67 -12.37
N LYS A 21 -11.71 3.39 -12.07
CA LYS A 21 -12.82 2.45 -11.95
C LYS A 21 -13.03 2.02 -10.50
N ALA A 22 -14.28 2.11 -10.03
CA ALA A 22 -14.63 1.73 -8.67
C ALA A 22 -14.27 0.26 -8.36
N ILE A 23 -13.61 0.05 -7.23
CA ILE A 23 -13.32 -1.29 -6.69
C ILE A 23 -14.56 -1.77 -5.93
N PRO A 24 -15.11 -2.95 -6.24
CA PRO A 24 -16.24 -3.53 -5.50
C PRO A 24 -15.94 -3.64 -3.99
N ALA A 25 -16.93 -3.33 -3.16
CA ALA A 25 -16.77 -3.28 -1.71
C ALA A 25 -16.35 -4.63 -1.10
N ASP A 26 -16.86 -5.73 -1.63
CA ASP A 26 -16.51 -7.10 -1.23
C ASP A 26 -15.05 -7.44 -1.55
N GLN A 27 -14.55 -7.02 -2.72
CA GLN A 27 -13.15 -7.20 -3.09
C GLN A 27 -12.23 -6.35 -2.21
N LEU A 28 -12.60 -5.09 -1.95
CA LEU A 28 -11.84 -4.22 -1.05
C LEU A 28 -11.79 -4.81 0.37
N GLN A 29 -12.93 -5.33 0.86
CA GLN A 29 -12.99 -5.98 2.16
C GLN A 29 -12.10 -7.23 2.22
N ALA A 30 -12.10 -8.06 1.18
CA ALA A 30 -11.23 -9.23 1.09
C ALA A 30 -9.74 -8.83 1.11
N ILE A 31 -9.35 -7.78 0.37
CA ILE A 31 -7.99 -7.26 0.35
C ILE A 31 -7.58 -6.77 1.75
N LEU A 32 -8.44 -6.01 2.44
CA LEU A 32 -8.17 -5.51 3.79
C LEU A 32 -8.06 -6.66 4.81
N GLU A 33 -8.88 -7.71 4.65
CA GLU A 33 -8.80 -8.87 5.53
C GLU A 33 -7.47 -9.61 5.36
N THR A 34 -6.97 -9.79 4.13
CA THR A 34 -5.66 -10.43 3.91
C THR A 34 -4.50 -9.68 4.56
N ALA A 35 -4.59 -8.35 4.69
CA ALA A 35 -3.58 -7.55 5.38
C ALA A 35 -3.43 -7.97 6.85
N ARG A 36 -4.53 -8.31 7.52
CA ARG A 36 -4.57 -8.76 8.92
C ARG A 36 -3.91 -10.11 9.15
N PHE A 37 -3.80 -10.93 8.10
CA PHE A 37 -3.14 -12.24 8.14
C PHE A 37 -1.64 -12.18 7.82
N ALA A 38 -1.07 -11.00 7.63
CA ALA A 38 0.37 -10.87 7.47
C ALA A 38 1.10 -11.30 8.76
N PRO A 39 2.34 -11.81 8.67
CA PRO A 39 3.15 -12.06 9.85
C PRO A 39 3.42 -10.74 10.58
N SER A 40 3.34 -10.78 11.91
CA SER A 40 3.66 -9.66 12.80
C SER A 40 4.71 -10.11 13.81
N GLY A 41 5.69 -9.26 14.07
CA GLY A 41 6.76 -9.53 15.00
C GLY A 41 6.23 -9.89 16.39
N MET A 42 6.57 -11.09 16.89
CA MET A 42 6.05 -11.67 18.13
C MET A 42 4.51 -11.75 18.22
N GLY A 43 3.79 -11.70 17.10
CA GLY A 43 2.33 -11.70 17.06
C GLY A 43 1.66 -10.47 17.70
N ARG A 44 2.38 -9.36 17.82
CA ARG A 44 1.88 -8.16 18.56
C ARG A 44 0.74 -7.43 17.86
N GLN A 45 0.70 -7.44 16.53
CA GLN A 45 -0.36 -6.85 15.70
C GLN A 45 -0.73 -5.40 16.10
N THR A 46 0.29 -4.57 16.34
CA THR A 46 0.17 -3.17 16.77
C THR A 46 -0.20 -2.21 15.64
N TRP A 47 -0.67 -2.76 14.53
CA TRP A 47 -1.05 -2.03 13.32
C TRP A 47 -2.52 -1.61 13.28
N LYS A 48 -2.79 -0.65 12.41
CA LYS A 48 -4.14 -0.31 11.95
C LYS A 48 -4.13 -0.16 10.43
N PHE A 49 -5.16 -0.68 9.78
CA PHE A 49 -5.37 -0.53 8.34
C PHE A 49 -6.50 0.46 8.10
N THR A 50 -6.22 1.53 7.36
CA THR A 50 -7.21 2.54 7.00
C THR A 50 -7.33 2.58 5.48
N ALA A 51 -8.52 2.30 4.95
CA ALA A 51 -8.81 2.45 3.53
C ALA A 51 -9.52 3.80 3.30
N VAL A 52 -8.97 4.62 2.42
CA VAL A 52 -9.56 5.87 1.97
C VAL A 52 -10.07 5.65 0.55
N THR A 53 -11.40 5.73 0.38
CA THR A 53 -12.10 5.53 -0.91
C THR A 53 -12.62 6.84 -1.51
N ASN A 54 -12.45 7.95 -0.81
CA ASN A 54 -12.82 9.27 -1.29
C ASN A 54 -11.63 9.91 -2.01
N ARG A 55 -11.73 10.07 -3.32
CA ARG A 55 -10.65 10.59 -4.19
C ARG A 55 -10.22 12.01 -3.79
N GLU A 56 -11.15 12.89 -3.40
CA GLU A 56 -10.80 14.24 -2.97
C GLU A 56 -9.92 14.22 -1.70
N LYS A 57 -10.25 13.34 -0.74
CA LYS A 57 -9.43 13.14 0.47
C LYS A 57 -8.04 12.57 0.13
N ILE A 58 -7.96 11.63 -0.82
CA ILE A 58 -6.68 11.10 -1.30
C ILE A 58 -5.87 12.22 -1.94
N GLN A 59 -6.47 13.03 -2.81
CA GLN A 59 -5.77 14.13 -3.49
C GLN A 59 -5.39 15.26 -2.51
N LYS A 60 -6.18 15.52 -1.47
CA LYS A 60 -5.81 16.45 -0.40
C LYS A 60 -4.52 15.99 0.31
N LEU A 61 -4.41 14.70 0.62
CA LEU A 61 -3.17 14.13 1.19
C LEU A 61 -2.00 14.21 0.19
N ALA A 62 -2.23 13.90 -1.08
CA ALA A 62 -1.20 14.00 -2.12
C ALA A 62 -0.66 15.43 -2.26
N ALA A 63 -1.54 16.43 -2.25
CA ALA A 63 -1.16 17.85 -2.32
C ALA A 63 -0.35 18.29 -1.10
N ALA A 64 -0.71 17.83 0.11
CA ALA A 64 0.06 18.11 1.32
C ALA A 64 1.46 17.48 1.25
N ILE A 65 1.56 16.22 0.80
CA ILE A 65 2.85 15.54 0.58
C ILE A 65 3.68 16.28 -0.49
N SER A 66 3.04 16.68 -1.59
CA SER A 66 3.67 17.46 -2.67
C SER A 66 4.35 18.71 -2.12
N LYS A 67 3.63 19.48 -1.30
CA LYS A 67 4.12 20.70 -0.67
C LYS A 67 5.28 20.43 0.30
N GLU A 68 5.13 19.43 1.17
CA GLU A 68 6.18 19.08 2.17
C GLU A 68 7.49 18.60 1.54
N LEU A 69 7.40 17.93 0.39
CA LEU A 69 8.57 17.38 -0.32
C LEU A 69 9.08 18.27 -1.46
N GLY A 70 8.41 19.39 -1.77
CA GLY A 70 8.73 20.25 -2.91
C GLY A 70 8.60 19.53 -4.26
N ARG A 71 7.64 18.59 -4.40
CA ARG A 71 7.43 17.79 -5.60
C ARG A 71 6.18 18.25 -6.34
N GLU A 72 6.32 19.22 -7.25
CA GLU A 72 5.21 19.70 -8.05
C GLU A 72 4.52 18.58 -8.84
N GLY A 73 3.19 18.64 -8.92
CA GLY A 73 2.38 17.67 -9.67
C GLY A 73 2.27 16.27 -9.04
N TYR A 74 2.81 16.06 -7.84
CA TYR A 74 2.68 14.77 -7.17
C TYR A 74 1.23 14.49 -6.76
N ASN A 75 0.66 13.37 -7.23
CA ASN A 75 -0.76 13.01 -7.09
C ASN A 75 -0.99 11.55 -6.66
N MET A 76 0.04 10.85 -6.20
CA MET A 76 -0.02 9.41 -5.86
C MET A 76 -0.59 8.52 -6.99
N TYR A 77 -0.45 8.93 -8.25
CA TYR A 77 -1.02 8.27 -9.44
C TYR A 77 -2.56 8.29 -9.50
N GLN A 78 -3.24 9.11 -8.70
CA GLN A 78 -4.70 9.29 -8.65
C GLN A 78 -5.49 7.98 -8.48
N PRO A 79 -5.19 7.15 -7.46
CA PRO A 79 -5.85 5.88 -7.28
C PRO A 79 -7.31 6.04 -6.85
N GLU A 80 -8.11 5.01 -7.08
CA GLU A 80 -9.48 4.89 -6.55
C GLU A 80 -9.50 4.65 -5.03
N VAL A 81 -8.54 3.85 -4.55
CA VAL A 81 -8.40 3.52 -3.13
C VAL A 81 -6.95 3.70 -2.68
N LEU A 82 -6.79 4.31 -1.51
CA LEU A 82 -5.51 4.36 -0.81
C LEU A 82 -5.65 3.56 0.50
N ILE A 83 -4.89 2.46 0.64
CA ILE A 83 -4.79 1.73 1.91
C ILE A 83 -3.55 2.21 2.65
N ILE A 84 -3.75 2.63 3.89
CA ILE A 84 -2.72 3.18 4.78
C ILE A 84 -2.55 2.24 5.98
N PRO A 85 -1.63 1.27 5.93
CA PRO A 85 -1.17 0.61 7.12
C PRO A 85 -0.42 1.60 8.00
N SER A 86 -0.75 1.65 9.28
CA SER A 86 -0.04 2.43 10.29
C SER A 86 0.30 1.56 11.48
N ASN A 87 1.37 1.83 12.18
CA ASN A 87 1.82 1.02 13.29
C ASN A 87 2.25 1.89 14.47
N ASP A 88 2.12 1.37 15.68
CA ASP A 88 2.58 2.04 16.89
C ASP A 88 4.07 2.39 16.75
N VAL A 89 4.42 3.63 17.04
CA VAL A 89 5.81 4.14 16.97
C VAL A 89 6.75 3.38 17.89
N GLU A 90 6.24 2.83 18.99
CA GLU A 90 7.01 2.03 19.95
C GLU A 90 7.19 0.56 19.51
N SER A 91 6.56 0.13 18.41
CA SER A 91 6.74 -1.23 17.91
C SER A 91 8.12 -1.39 17.26
N PRO A 92 8.97 -2.29 17.78
CA PRO A 92 10.30 -2.53 17.18
C PRO A 92 10.23 -3.22 15.81
N PHE A 93 9.05 -3.74 15.44
CA PHE A 93 8.81 -4.47 14.17
C PHE A 93 7.86 -3.71 13.23
N GLY A 94 7.48 -2.48 13.57
CA GLY A 94 6.44 -1.74 12.84
C GLY A 94 6.71 -1.59 11.34
N LYS A 95 7.97 -1.46 10.93
CA LYS A 95 8.39 -1.32 9.54
C LYS A 95 8.27 -2.64 8.77
N GLU A 96 8.74 -3.73 9.36
CA GLU A 96 8.68 -5.08 8.81
C GLU A 96 7.23 -5.57 8.72
N ASP A 97 6.46 -5.38 9.78
CA ASP A 97 5.04 -5.71 9.83
C ASP A 97 4.26 -4.97 8.72
N ASN A 98 4.54 -3.67 8.55
CA ASN A 98 3.94 -2.86 7.48
C ASN A 98 4.29 -3.38 6.08
N ALA A 99 5.54 -3.80 5.87
CA ALA A 99 5.99 -4.35 4.58
C ALA A 99 5.30 -5.67 4.26
N CYS A 100 5.19 -6.57 5.25
CA CYS A 100 4.50 -7.85 5.09
C CYS A 100 3.01 -7.65 4.79
N ALA A 101 2.34 -6.73 5.50
CA ALA A 101 0.94 -6.43 5.25
C ALA A 101 0.70 -5.81 3.87
N LEU A 102 1.59 -4.92 3.41
CA LEU A 102 1.51 -4.36 2.07
C LEU A 102 1.68 -5.41 0.98
N GLU A 103 2.59 -6.39 1.15
CA GLU A 103 2.73 -7.47 0.16
C GLU A 103 1.47 -8.33 0.10
N ASN A 104 0.83 -8.66 1.23
CA ASN A 104 -0.47 -9.34 1.23
C ASN A 104 -1.54 -8.54 0.47
N ILE A 105 -1.61 -7.22 0.70
CA ILE A 105 -2.53 -6.32 -0.03
C ILE A 105 -2.25 -6.37 -1.53
N PHE A 106 -1.00 -6.31 -1.96
CA PHE A 106 -0.63 -6.31 -3.37
C PHE A 106 -0.96 -7.63 -4.06
N ILE A 107 -0.71 -8.76 -3.40
CA ILE A 107 -1.02 -10.09 -3.92
C ILE A 107 -2.54 -10.26 -4.04
N ALA A 108 -3.29 -9.92 -2.99
CA ALA A 108 -4.74 -10.01 -2.99
C ALA A 108 -5.37 -9.10 -4.06
N ALA A 109 -4.93 -7.84 -4.17
CA ALA A 109 -5.40 -6.93 -5.22
C ALA A 109 -5.17 -7.52 -6.61
N TRP A 110 -3.96 -8.04 -6.87
CA TRP A 110 -3.61 -8.63 -8.16
C TRP A 110 -4.45 -9.85 -8.52
N SER A 111 -4.82 -10.67 -7.54
CA SER A 111 -5.69 -11.84 -7.75
C SER A 111 -7.10 -11.47 -8.25
N PHE A 112 -7.55 -10.23 -7.97
CA PHE A 112 -8.79 -9.65 -8.49
C PHE A 112 -8.60 -8.83 -9.78
N GLY A 113 -7.39 -8.80 -10.37
CA GLY A 113 -7.06 -7.97 -11.51
C GLY A 113 -6.90 -6.47 -11.15
N ILE A 114 -6.82 -6.14 -9.87
CA ILE A 114 -6.61 -4.78 -9.38
C ILE A 114 -5.10 -4.51 -9.32
N GLY A 115 -4.66 -3.44 -10.01
CA GLY A 115 -3.30 -2.95 -9.97
C GLY A 115 -2.99 -2.26 -8.65
N SER A 116 -1.73 -2.33 -8.24
CA SER A 116 -1.27 -1.68 -7.02
C SER A 116 0.13 -1.12 -7.16
N VAL A 117 0.46 -0.12 -6.35
CA VAL A 117 1.82 0.39 -6.22
C VAL A 117 2.10 0.83 -4.79
N TRP A 118 3.33 0.60 -4.34
CA TRP A 118 3.83 1.10 -3.06
C TRP A 118 4.05 2.61 -3.13
N ILE A 119 3.44 3.35 -2.20
CA ILE A 119 3.62 4.78 -1.95
C ILE A 119 4.45 4.95 -0.67
N ASN A 120 5.65 5.51 -0.78
CA ASN A 120 6.61 5.61 0.33
C ASN A 120 6.73 7.02 0.95
N GLN A 121 6.02 7.99 0.43
CA GLN A 121 6.28 9.41 0.68
C GLN A 121 5.92 9.90 2.09
N LEU A 122 5.15 9.14 2.88
CA LEU A 122 4.87 9.50 4.28
C LEU A 122 5.99 9.11 5.24
N GLN A 123 6.91 8.25 4.83
CA GLN A 123 8.02 7.86 5.70
C GLN A 123 8.86 9.08 6.11
N GLY A 124 8.95 9.34 7.40
CA GLY A 124 9.69 10.46 7.97
C GLY A 124 9.02 11.83 7.93
N ILE A 125 7.80 11.92 7.35
CA ILE A 125 7.03 13.18 7.32
C ILE A 125 5.61 13.05 7.87
N CYS A 126 5.18 11.85 8.29
CA CYS A 126 3.80 11.60 8.74
C CYS A 126 3.39 12.47 9.95
N ASP A 127 4.35 12.95 10.75
CA ASP A 127 4.11 13.82 11.92
C ASP A 127 4.29 15.31 11.61
N ARG A 128 4.55 15.70 10.36
CA ARG A 128 4.50 17.10 9.96
C ARG A 128 3.08 17.63 10.16
N PRO A 129 2.89 18.85 10.75
CA PRO A 129 1.57 19.31 11.17
C PRO A 129 0.47 19.20 10.11
N ALA A 130 0.75 19.64 8.88
CA ALA A 130 -0.22 19.59 7.78
C ALA A 130 -0.58 18.16 7.35
N ILE A 131 0.38 17.23 7.43
CA ILE A 131 0.16 15.80 7.15
C ILE A 131 -0.60 15.14 8.30
N ARG A 132 -0.15 15.39 9.55
CA ARG A 132 -0.75 14.78 10.74
C ARG A 132 -2.23 15.14 10.87
N GLU A 133 -2.60 16.40 10.64
CA GLU A 133 -4.00 16.84 10.65
C GLU A 133 -4.87 16.01 9.68
N ILE A 134 -4.36 15.72 8.48
CA ILE A 134 -5.08 14.90 7.50
C ILE A 134 -5.16 13.43 7.98
N LEU A 135 -4.06 12.86 8.47
CA LEU A 135 -4.04 11.50 8.98
C LEU A 135 -4.97 11.32 10.19
N ASP A 136 -5.02 12.31 11.09
CA ASP A 136 -5.96 12.33 12.21
C ASP A 136 -7.42 12.35 11.71
N SER A 137 -7.72 13.13 10.66
CA SER A 137 -9.05 13.15 10.03
C SER A 137 -9.45 11.82 9.40
N PHE A 138 -8.49 10.96 9.07
CA PHE A 138 -8.70 9.58 8.61
C PHE A 138 -8.79 8.59 9.78
N GLY A 139 -8.67 9.06 11.00
CA GLY A 139 -8.72 8.24 12.21
C GLY A 139 -7.45 7.43 12.46
N ILE A 140 -6.32 7.81 11.88
CA ILE A 140 -5.03 7.17 12.18
C ILE A 140 -4.57 7.63 13.58
N PRO A 141 -4.25 6.71 14.50
CA PRO A 141 -3.87 7.07 15.88
C PRO A 141 -2.64 7.99 15.90
N LYS A 142 -2.60 8.93 16.87
CA LYS A 142 -1.50 9.90 17.00
C LYS A 142 -0.14 9.27 17.28
N ASN A 143 -0.15 8.13 17.98
CA ASN A 143 1.05 7.34 18.25
C ASN A 143 1.40 6.37 17.13
N HIS A 144 0.72 6.44 15.97
CA HIS A 144 1.05 5.61 14.83
C HIS A 144 1.87 6.37 13.79
N VAL A 145 2.84 5.67 13.22
CA VAL A 145 3.63 6.09 12.05
C VAL A 145 3.19 5.32 10.81
N VAL A 146 3.43 5.91 9.64
CA VAL A 146 3.15 5.28 8.33
C VAL A 146 4.48 5.08 7.59
N TYR A 147 4.83 3.82 7.35
CA TYR A 147 6.06 3.45 6.65
C TYR A 147 5.87 3.30 5.15
N GLY A 148 4.66 3.02 4.71
CA GLY A 148 4.28 2.90 3.31
C GLY A 148 2.78 2.71 3.17
N MET A 149 2.27 2.96 1.96
CA MET A 149 0.85 2.85 1.62
C MET A 149 0.68 2.09 0.32
N ALA A 150 -0.52 1.57 0.07
CA ALA A 150 -0.91 0.97 -1.20
C ALA A 150 -1.90 1.85 -1.95
N ALA A 151 -1.53 2.30 -3.15
CA ALA A 151 -2.46 2.91 -4.11
C ALA A 151 -3.03 1.80 -5.00
N LEU A 152 -4.36 1.72 -5.10
CA LEU A 152 -5.07 0.66 -5.82
C LEU A 152 -6.08 1.24 -6.79
N ASP A 153 -6.11 0.65 -7.99
CA ASP A 153 -7.16 0.80 -9.00
C ASP A 153 -6.91 -0.21 -10.12
N TYR A 154 -7.83 -0.36 -11.07
CA TYR A 154 -7.62 -1.21 -12.24
C TYR A 154 -6.54 -0.62 -13.17
N PRO A 155 -5.64 -1.46 -13.74
CA PRO A 155 -4.60 -0.98 -14.64
C PRO A 155 -5.20 -0.34 -15.90
N ALA A 156 -4.76 0.86 -16.27
CA ALA A 156 -5.16 1.52 -17.53
C ALA A 156 -4.60 0.81 -18.78
N GLN A 157 -3.54 0.03 -18.60
CA GLN A 157 -2.88 -0.75 -19.66
C GLN A 157 -2.43 -2.10 -19.10
N GLU A 158 -2.35 -3.13 -19.92
CA GLU A 158 -1.75 -4.40 -19.51
C GLU A 158 -0.32 -4.16 -19.02
N PRO A 159 0.01 -4.57 -17.77
CA PRO A 159 1.37 -4.46 -17.29
C PRO A 159 2.33 -5.35 -18.07
N LYS A 160 3.59 -4.94 -18.16
CA LYS A 160 4.64 -5.73 -18.84
C LYS A 160 4.71 -7.14 -18.27
N LYS A 161 4.54 -8.15 -19.13
CA LYS A 161 4.55 -9.58 -18.73
C LYS A 161 5.95 -10.04 -18.32
N ASN A 162 6.95 -9.67 -19.09
CA ASN A 162 8.33 -10.11 -18.87
C ASN A 162 9.14 -8.99 -18.20
N VAL A 163 9.56 -9.23 -16.97
CA VAL A 163 10.47 -8.37 -16.22
C VAL A 163 11.68 -9.22 -15.83
N GLU A 164 12.85 -8.80 -16.31
CA GLU A 164 14.11 -9.42 -15.94
C GLU A 164 14.30 -9.40 -14.42
N LYS A 165 14.77 -10.51 -13.85
CA LYS A 165 15.10 -10.67 -12.45
C LYS A 165 16.60 -10.92 -12.34
N ILE A 166 17.28 -10.00 -11.68
CA ILE A 166 18.75 -10.00 -11.56
C ILE A 166 19.27 -10.49 -10.19
N GLY A 167 18.35 -10.79 -9.26
CA GLY A 167 18.72 -11.32 -7.94
C GLY A 167 19.27 -12.75 -8.05
N GLU A 168 20.38 -13.00 -7.36
CA GLU A 168 20.97 -14.33 -7.29
C GLU A 168 20.24 -15.22 -6.26
N VAL A 169 20.23 -16.53 -6.53
CA VAL A 169 19.72 -17.55 -5.62
C VAL A 169 20.78 -18.62 -5.45
N ALA A 170 21.12 -18.95 -4.22
CA ALA A 170 22.02 -20.04 -3.90
C ALA A 170 21.31 -21.06 -3.00
N VAL A 171 21.62 -22.34 -3.23
CA VAL A 171 21.24 -23.44 -2.33
C VAL A 171 22.54 -24.02 -1.78
N VAL A 172 22.64 -24.09 -0.46
CA VAL A 172 23.79 -24.72 0.23
C VAL A 172 23.28 -26.02 0.84
N GLU A 173 23.91 -27.14 0.45
CA GLU A 173 23.62 -28.50 0.93
C GLU A 173 24.58 -28.93 2.03
#